data_65dd480520ace4c638ef846bd333fe36
#
_entry.id   65dd480520ace4c638ef846bd333fe36
#
_cell.length_a   1.000
_cell.length_b   1.000
_cell.length_c   1.000
_cell.angle_alpha   90.00
_cell.angle_beta   90.00
_cell.angle_gamma   90.00
#
_symmetry.space_group_name_H-M   'P 1'
#
loop_
_entity.id
_entity.type
_entity.pdbx_description
1 polymer ?
#
loop_
_entity_poly.entity_id
_entity_poly.type
_entity_poly.pdbx_seq_one_letter_code
_entity_poly.pdbx_strand_id
1 'polypeptide(L)'
;IQNIILGVVLAAIVVFLFLRRWGATATIAVSMPVCILTVFVLMNVFDLTLNMMSLGGIAMGVGMIVDNSIVVLENIYRWSAEGHDRMDACVNGTKEVTISLSASTLTTVAVFLPLALTGGIAGMLFDDFCLTIVFLMLASLVIAVTLVPLLCYFLLDEKKVRKEALRKAQRKAELEAQGKVALGDRLGAWYRKVLGYF
;
A
#
# COMPACT_ATOMS: atom_id res chain seq x y z
N ILE A 1 -16.97 -16.12 -9.67
CA ILE A 1 -16.98 -14.80 -10.34
C ILE A 1 -17.67 -13.78 -9.44
N GLN A 2 -18.89 -14.06 -8.93
CA GLN A 2 -19.68 -13.14 -8.12
C GLN A 2 -18.95 -12.73 -6.80
N ASN A 3 -18.31 -13.67 -6.13
CA ASN A 3 -17.55 -13.41 -4.91
C ASN A 3 -16.27 -12.60 -5.16
N ILE A 4 -15.61 -12.77 -6.32
CA ILE A 4 -14.43 -11.99 -6.71
C ILE A 4 -14.84 -10.55 -6.97
N ILE A 5 -15.93 -10.32 -7.71
CA ILE A 5 -16.46 -8.97 -7.98
C ILE A 5 -16.84 -8.29 -6.67
N LEU A 6 -17.53 -8.99 -5.77
CA LEU A 6 -17.90 -8.46 -4.46
C LEU A 6 -16.67 -8.07 -3.63
N GLY A 7 -15.64 -8.93 -3.62
CA GLY A 7 -14.37 -8.65 -2.93
C GLY A 7 -13.65 -7.43 -3.47
N VAL A 8 -13.55 -7.29 -4.80
CA VAL A 8 -12.92 -6.12 -5.44
C VAL A 8 -13.71 -4.84 -5.16
N VAL A 9 -15.04 -4.89 -5.24
CA VAL A 9 -15.89 -3.73 -4.92
C VAL A 9 -15.76 -3.34 -3.45
N LEU A 10 -15.76 -4.30 -2.53
CA LEU A 10 -15.60 -4.04 -1.10
C LEU A 10 -14.21 -3.41 -0.81
N ALA A 11 -13.15 -3.97 -1.39
CA ALA A 11 -11.81 -3.42 -1.26
C ALA A 11 -11.72 -1.99 -1.83
N ALA A 12 -12.30 -1.73 -3.00
CA ALA A 12 -12.34 -0.41 -3.59
C ALA A 12 -13.09 0.61 -2.71
N ILE A 13 -14.22 0.19 -2.09
CA ILE A 13 -14.98 1.03 -1.16
C ILE A 13 -14.14 1.37 0.08
N VAL A 14 -13.47 0.38 0.68
CA VAL A 14 -12.62 0.59 1.86
C VAL A 14 -11.46 1.53 1.53
N VAL A 15 -10.77 1.29 0.42
CA VAL A 15 -9.67 2.15 -0.05
C VAL A 15 -10.17 3.57 -0.33
N PHE A 16 -11.34 3.71 -0.99
CA PHE A 16 -11.94 5.02 -1.24
C PHE A 16 -12.31 5.76 0.05
N LEU A 17 -12.86 5.05 1.04
CA LEU A 17 -13.20 5.63 2.34
C LEU A 17 -11.95 6.15 3.07
N PHE A 18 -10.84 5.44 2.94
CA PHE A 18 -9.57 5.75 3.58
C PHE A 18 -8.85 6.94 2.91
N LEU A 19 -8.69 6.86 1.58
CA LEU A 19 -7.94 7.88 0.84
C LEU A 19 -8.79 9.09 0.41
N ARG A 20 -10.13 8.91 0.27
CA ARG A 20 -11.08 9.95 -0.15
C ARG A 20 -10.70 10.66 -1.46
N ARG A 21 -9.96 9.99 -2.36
CA ARG A 21 -9.44 10.52 -3.63
C ARG A 21 -9.63 9.51 -4.74
N TRP A 22 -10.37 9.87 -5.77
CA TRP A 22 -10.67 9.00 -6.91
C TRP A 22 -9.40 8.53 -7.66
N GLY A 23 -8.40 9.42 -7.87
CA GLY A 23 -7.15 9.06 -8.53
C GLY A 23 -6.36 8.00 -7.77
N ALA A 24 -6.27 8.13 -6.44
CA ALA A 24 -5.62 7.16 -5.58
C ALA A 24 -6.32 5.80 -5.62
N THR A 25 -7.65 5.80 -5.50
CA THR A 25 -8.45 4.57 -5.57
C THR A 25 -8.31 3.87 -6.92
N ALA A 26 -8.33 4.64 -8.03
CA ALA A 26 -8.13 4.09 -9.37
C ALA A 26 -6.74 3.47 -9.55
N THR A 27 -5.68 4.11 -9.04
CA THR A 27 -4.32 3.58 -9.07
C THR A 27 -4.24 2.22 -8.37
N ILE A 28 -4.79 2.10 -7.16
CA ILE A 28 -4.80 0.84 -6.40
C ILE A 28 -5.68 -0.21 -7.11
N ALA A 29 -6.85 0.18 -7.58
CA ALA A 29 -7.77 -0.74 -8.28
C ALA A 29 -7.17 -1.34 -9.55
N VAL A 30 -6.25 -0.65 -10.21
CA VAL A 30 -5.51 -1.15 -11.38
C VAL A 30 -4.28 -1.96 -10.96
N SER A 31 -3.54 -1.52 -9.93
CA SER A 31 -2.31 -2.20 -9.50
C SER A 31 -2.58 -3.59 -8.88
N MET A 32 -3.71 -3.79 -8.18
CA MET A 32 -4.07 -5.08 -7.58
C MET A 32 -4.20 -6.23 -8.61
N PRO A 33 -5.04 -6.12 -9.67
CA PRO A 33 -5.14 -7.17 -10.67
C PRO A 33 -3.82 -7.44 -11.38
N VAL A 34 -3.04 -6.40 -11.69
CA VAL A 34 -1.72 -6.56 -12.33
C VAL A 34 -0.78 -7.34 -11.43
N CYS A 35 -0.78 -7.07 -10.13
CA CYS A 35 0.03 -7.81 -9.16
C CYS A 35 -0.37 -9.30 -9.11
N ILE A 36 -1.66 -9.60 -9.02
CA ILE A 36 -2.17 -10.97 -8.99
C ILE A 36 -1.80 -11.72 -10.28
N LEU A 37 -1.94 -11.08 -11.45
CA LEU A 37 -1.55 -11.66 -12.73
C LEU A 37 -0.03 -11.95 -12.76
N THR A 38 0.79 -11.03 -12.24
CA THR A 38 2.24 -11.23 -12.13
C THR A 38 2.56 -12.43 -11.26
N VAL A 39 1.85 -12.62 -10.15
CA VAL A 39 2.03 -13.79 -9.27
C VAL A 39 1.66 -15.08 -9.99
N PHE A 40 0.56 -15.13 -10.75
CA PHE A 40 0.23 -16.33 -11.54
C PHE A 40 1.29 -16.67 -12.58
N VAL A 41 1.89 -15.65 -13.22
CA VAL A 41 3.02 -15.87 -14.13
C VAL A 41 4.22 -16.44 -13.38
N LEU A 42 4.57 -15.91 -12.22
CA LEU A 42 5.68 -16.43 -11.40
C LEU A 42 5.39 -17.86 -10.93
N MET A 43 4.17 -18.15 -10.47
CA MET A 43 3.80 -19.51 -10.07
C MET A 43 3.98 -20.51 -11.22
N ASN A 44 3.56 -20.13 -12.44
CA ASN A 44 3.76 -20.97 -13.62
C ASN A 44 5.23 -21.17 -13.98
N VAL A 45 6.08 -20.15 -13.84
CA VAL A 45 7.53 -20.23 -14.11
C VAL A 45 8.25 -21.12 -13.10
N PHE A 46 7.79 -21.15 -11.85
CA PHE A 46 8.38 -21.94 -10.76
C PHE A 46 7.65 -23.27 -10.50
N ASP A 47 6.79 -23.70 -11.43
CA ASP A 47 6.00 -24.93 -11.36
C ASP A 47 5.16 -25.10 -10.08
N LEU A 48 4.74 -23.96 -9.47
CA LEU A 48 3.85 -23.97 -8.32
C LEU A 48 2.40 -24.26 -8.75
N THR A 49 1.77 -25.19 -8.04
CA THR A 49 0.40 -25.60 -8.35
C THR A 49 -0.63 -24.67 -7.71
N LEU A 50 -1.76 -24.45 -8.42
CA LEU A 50 -2.92 -23.78 -7.87
C LEU A 50 -3.71 -24.79 -7.02
N ASN A 51 -3.47 -24.78 -5.73
CA ASN A 51 -4.16 -25.60 -4.75
C ASN A 51 -4.79 -24.75 -3.65
N MET A 52 -5.44 -25.35 -2.66
CA MET A 52 -6.09 -24.63 -1.56
C MET A 52 -5.11 -23.79 -0.74
N MET A 53 -3.85 -24.27 -0.61
CA MET A 53 -2.81 -23.57 0.15
C MET A 53 -2.29 -22.36 -0.61
N SER A 54 -1.97 -22.49 -1.91
CA SER A 54 -1.54 -21.34 -2.73
C SER A 54 -2.65 -20.30 -2.89
N LEU A 55 -3.92 -20.72 -3.04
CA LEU A 55 -5.06 -19.79 -3.04
C LEU A 55 -5.22 -19.08 -1.69
N GLY A 56 -4.97 -19.76 -0.57
CA GLY A 56 -4.91 -19.18 0.76
C GLY A 56 -3.81 -18.13 0.88
N GLY A 57 -2.62 -18.44 0.33
CA GLY A 57 -1.49 -17.49 0.24
C GLY A 57 -1.84 -16.23 -0.56
N ILE A 58 -2.50 -16.38 -1.72
CA ILE A 58 -2.97 -15.25 -2.51
C ILE A 58 -4.00 -14.43 -1.73
N ALA A 59 -4.99 -15.08 -1.11
CA ALA A 59 -6.04 -14.39 -0.36
C ALA A 59 -5.47 -13.56 0.81
N MET A 60 -4.51 -14.12 1.56
CA MET A 60 -3.81 -13.41 2.64
C MET A 60 -2.94 -12.27 2.10
N GLY A 61 -2.21 -12.54 1.04
CA GLY A 61 -1.26 -11.59 0.47
C GLY A 61 -1.91 -10.42 -0.27
N VAL A 62 -3.14 -10.56 -0.78
CA VAL A 62 -3.88 -9.45 -1.43
C VAL A 62 -4.01 -8.24 -0.49
N GLY A 63 -4.23 -8.45 0.82
CA GLY A 63 -4.23 -7.37 1.79
C GLY A 63 -2.90 -6.62 1.86
N MET A 64 -1.79 -7.37 1.84
CA MET A 64 -0.43 -6.81 1.94
C MET A 64 0.00 -6.06 0.66
N ILE A 65 -0.54 -6.40 -0.52
CA ILE A 65 -0.29 -5.67 -1.77
C ILE A 65 -0.74 -4.22 -1.67
N VAL A 66 -1.92 -4.03 -1.08
CA VAL A 66 -2.54 -2.71 -0.95
C VAL A 66 -1.68 -1.80 -0.08
N ASP A 67 -1.10 -2.32 0.99
CA ASP A 67 -0.30 -1.54 1.94
C ASP A 67 0.92 -0.90 1.29
N ASN A 68 1.70 -1.65 0.50
CA ASN A 68 2.84 -1.09 -0.22
C ASN A 68 2.43 0.02 -1.20
N SER A 69 1.34 -0.21 -1.93
CA SER A 69 0.80 0.77 -2.88
C SER A 69 0.28 2.03 -2.19
N ILE A 70 -0.38 1.90 -1.04
CA ILE A 70 -0.88 3.04 -0.25
C ILE A 70 0.28 3.91 0.23
N VAL A 71 1.35 3.32 0.77
CA VAL A 71 2.50 4.07 1.30
C VAL A 71 3.18 4.90 0.21
N VAL A 72 3.44 4.30 -0.98
CA VAL A 72 4.01 5.04 -2.12
C VAL A 72 3.09 6.17 -2.55
N LEU A 73 1.81 5.87 -2.67
CA LEU A 73 0.79 6.81 -3.13
C LEU A 73 0.63 7.99 -2.18
N GLU A 74 0.56 7.73 -0.87
CA GLU A 74 0.45 8.77 0.15
C GLU A 74 1.66 9.70 0.13
N ASN A 75 2.87 9.14 -0.04
CA ASN A 75 4.08 9.95 -0.12
C ASN A 75 4.14 10.81 -1.39
N ILE A 76 3.75 10.28 -2.55
CA ILE A 76 3.62 11.06 -3.79
C ILE A 76 2.63 12.22 -3.60
N TYR A 77 1.47 11.95 -2.98
CA TYR A 77 0.49 13.01 -2.70
C TYR A 77 1.00 14.04 -1.70
N ARG A 78 1.81 13.66 -0.73
CA ARG A 78 2.46 14.57 0.21
C ARG A 78 3.41 15.52 -0.53
N TRP A 79 4.31 15.00 -1.36
CA TRP A 79 5.21 15.78 -2.19
C TRP A 79 4.47 16.76 -3.11
N SER A 80 3.41 16.29 -3.76
CA SER A 80 2.55 17.15 -4.59
C SER A 80 1.84 18.25 -3.78
N ALA A 81 1.43 17.96 -2.54
CA ALA A 81 0.80 18.93 -1.65
C ALA A 81 1.78 20.00 -1.15
N GLU A 82 3.07 19.68 -1.03
CA GLU A 82 4.17 20.59 -0.70
C GLU A 82 4.51 21.56 -1.86
N GLY A 83 3.94 21.32 -3.04
CA GLY A 83 4.06 22.22 -4.19
C GLY A 83 5.09 21.82 -5.24
N HIS A 84 5.63 20.60 -5.14
CA HIS A 84 6.54 20.06 -6.15
C HIS A 84 5.77 19.70 -7.44
N ASP A 85 6.49 19.76 -8.57
CA ASP A 85 5.96 19.36 -9.86
C ASP A 85 5.57 17.87 -9.88
N ARG A 86 4.66 17.49 -10.77
CA ARG A 86 4.13 16.13 -10.88
C ARG A 86 5.22 15.08 -11.04
N MET A 87 6.20 15.37 -11.89
CA MET A 87 7.32 14.46 -12.13
C MET A 87 8.19 14.29 -10.88
N ASP A 88 8.53 15.40 -10.24
CA ASP A 88 9.33 15.40 -9.01
C ASP A 88 8.61 14.70 -7.87
N ALA A 89 7.31 14.93 -7.70
CA ALA A 89 6.50 14.27 -6.69
C ALA A 89 6.46 12.75 -6.90
N CYS A 90 6.30 12.28 -8.15
CA CYS A 90 6.28 10.85 -8.45
C CYS A 90 7.64 10.20 -8.26
N VAL A 91 8.73 10.82 -8.73
CA VAL A 91 10.08 10.23 -8.66
C VAL A 91 10.65 10.29 -7.24
N ASN A 92 10.73 11.49 -6.67
CA ASN A 92 11.34 11.69 -5.36
C ASN A 92 10.45 11.15 -4.22
N GLY A 93 9.13 11.31 -4.33
CA GLY A 93 8.19 10.73 -3.37
C GLY A 93 8.26 9.21 -3.33
N THR A 94 8.42 8.52 -4.46
CA THR A 94 8.63 7.07 -4.49
C THR A 94 9.99 6.70 -3.93
N LYS A 95 11.06 7.38 -4.36
CA LYS A 95 12.43 7.10 -3.93
C LYS A 95 12.59 7.19 -2.42
N GLU A 96 11.97 8.15 -1.78
CA GLU A 96 12.03 8.37 -0.32
C GLU A 96 11.54 7.14 0.46
N VAL A 97 10.47 6.50 0.02
CA VAL A 97 9.86 5.35 0.73
C VAL A 97 10.37 3.99 0.26
N THR A 98 11.05 3.92 -0.88
CA THR A 98 11.52 2.65 -1.48
C THR A 98 12.38 1.84 -0.52
N ILE A 99 13.30 2.48 0.21
CA ILE A 99 14.20 1.80 1.17
C ILE A 99 13.39 1.16 2.29
N SER A 100 12.44 1.90 2.88
CA SER A 100 11.61 1.41 3.97
C SER A 100 10.68 0.28 3.51
N LEU A 101 10.09 0.39 2.32
CA LEU A 101 9.26 -0.66 1.73
C LEU A 101 10.06 -1.92 1.41
N SER A 102 11.26 -1.75 0.86
CA SER A 102 12.16 -2.88 0.57
C SER A 102 12.57 -3.60 1.85
N ALA A 103 12.89 -2.87 2.92
CA ALA A 103 13.24 -3.45 4.21
C ALA A 103 12.05 -4.22 4.83
N SER A 104 10.85 -3.64 4.81
CA SER A 104 9.62 -4.28 5.30
C SER A 104 9.30 -5.56 4.52
N THR A 105 9.34 -5.48 3.18
CA THR A 105 9.10 -6.64 2.31
C THR A 105 10.15 -7.74 2.54
N LEU A 106 11.42 -7.37 2.65
CA LEU A 106 12.51 -8.32 2.92
C LEU A 106 12.34 -9.00 4.28
N THR A 107 11.88 -8.28 5.30
CA THR A 107 11.57 -8.87 6.60
C THR A 107 10.47 -9.92 6.50
N THR A 108 9.41 -9.63 5.76
CA THR A 108 8.33 -10.60 5.51
C THR A 108 8.85 -11.83 4.76
N VAL A 109 9.63 -11.63 3.71
CA VAL A 109 10.28 -12.74 2.96
C VAL A 109 11.19 -13.56 3.86
N ALA A 110 11.98 -12.92 4.72
CA ALA A 110 12.89 -13.60 5.65
C ALA A 110 12.16 -14.49 6.69
N VAL A 111 10.89 -14.20 6.98
CA VAL A 111 10.06 -15.03 7.85
C VAL A 111 9.45 -16.21 7.08
N PHE A 112 8.89 -15.97 5.90
CA PHE A 112 8.17 -17.00 5.14
C PHE A 112 9.10 -17.95 4.38
N LEU A 113 10.26 -17.48 3.89
CA LEU A 113 11.19 -18.30 3.12
C LEU A 113 11.76 -19.49 3.92
N PRO A 114 12.24 -19.34 5.16
CA PRO A 114 12.69 -20.49 5.96
C PRO A 114 11.55 -21.46 6.26
N LEU A 115 10.33 -20.98 6.44
CA LEU A 115 9.16 -21.82 6.68
C LEU A 115 8.82 -22.67 5.44
N ALA A 116 8.94 -22.11 4.25
CA ALA A 116 8.81 -22.85 2.99
C ALA A 116 9.90 -23.93 2.79
N LEU A 117 11.09 -23.74 3.38
CA LEU A 117 12.19 -24.71 3.28
C LEU A 117 12.17 -25.75 4.40
N THR A 118 11.17 -25.73 5.27
CA THR A 118 11.06 -26.68 6.39
C THR A 118 10.65 -28.05 5.85
N GLY A 119 11.44 -29.08 6.09
CA GLY A 119 11.12 -30.45 5.67
C GLY A 119 10.02 -31.12 6.51
N GLY A 120 9.57 -32.30 6.06
CA GLY A 120 8.56 -33.10 6.72
C GLY A 120 7.12 -32.78 6.30
N ILE A 121 6.14 -33.33 7.01
CA ILE A 121 4.71 -33.20 6.66
C ILE A 121 4.26 -31.75 6.72
N ALA A 122 4.74 -30.99 7.70
CA ALA A 122 4.43 -29.56 7.81
C ALA A 122 4.95 -28.76 6.61
N GLY A 123 6.19 -29.03 6.16
CA GLY A 123 6.76 -28.41 4.95
C GLY A 123 5.89 -28.67 3.72
N MET A 124 5.54 -29.95 3.47
CA MET A 124 4.69 -30.30 2.32
C MET A 124 3.33 -29.59 2.29
N LEU A 125 2.81 -29.21 3.44
CA LEU A 125 1.53 -28.51 3.53
C LEU A 125 1.67 -26.97 3.35
N PHE A 126 2.76 -26.41 3.86
CA PHE A 126 2.93 -24.95 3.90
C PHE A 126 3.87 -24.38 2.81
N ASP A 127 4.57 -25.23 2.07
CA ASP A 127 5.53 -24.84 1.04
C ASP A 127 4.86 -23.94 -0.02
N ASP A 128 3.84 -24.45 -0.69
CA ASP A 128 3.09 -23.71 -1.71
C ASP A 128 2.48 -22.39 -1.16
N PHE A 129 1.99 -22.41 0.09
CA PHE A 129 1.45 -21.23 0.76
C PHE A 129 2.51 -20.15 0.98
N CYS A 130 3.65 -20.54 1.58
CA CYS A 130 4.72 -19.62 1.91
C CYS A 130 5.42 -19.05 0.66
N LEU A 131 5.70 -19.90 -0.34
CA LEU A 131 6.29 -19.47 -1.61
C LEU A 131 5.37 -18.52 -2.36
N THR A 132 4.06 -18.79 -2.36
CA THR A 132 3.07 -17.88 -2.96
C THR A 132 3.10 -16.50 -2.32
N ILE A 133 3.17 -16.44 -0.97
CA ILE A 133 3.28 -15.15 -0.25
C ILE A 133 4.58 -14.44 -0.60
N VAL A 134 5.72 -15.15 -0.65
CA VAL A 134 7.01 -14.57 -1.01
C VAL A 134 6.96 -13.96 -2.42
N PHE A 135 6.46 -14.69 -3.42
CA PHE A 135 6.31 -14.17 -4.79
C PHE A 135 5.38 -12.96 -4.85
N LEU A 136 4.29 -13.02 -4.10
CA LEU A 136 3.32 -11.94 -4.05
C LEU A 136 3.89 -10.68 -3.41
N MET A 137 4.70 -10.81 -2.35
CA MET A 137 5.39 -9.69 -1.70
C MET A 137 6.43 -9.05 -2.62
N LEU A 138 7.23 -9.87 -3.32
CA LEU A 138 8.23 -9.36 -4.27
C LEU A 138 7.58 -8.68 -5.47
N ALA A 139 6.53 -9.29 -6.05
CA ALA A 139 5.75 -8.69 -7.14
C ALA A 139 5.11 -7.36 -6.71
N SER A 140 4.52 -7.32 -5.51
CA SER A 140 3.92 -6.11 -4.93
C SER A 140 4.93 -4.98 -4.78
N LEU A 141 6.14 -5.27 -4.28
CA LEU A 141 7.20 -4.27 -4.15
C LEU A 141 7.59 -3.68 -5.51
N VAL A 142 7.83 -4.53 -6.50
CA VAL A 142 8.19 -4.08 -7.86
C VAL A 142 7.09 -3.22 -8.47
N ILE A 143 5.83 -3.63 -8.34
CA ILE A 143 4.67 -2.89 -8.86
C ILE A 143 4.47 -1.57 -8.09
N ALA A 144 4.64 -1.57 -6.77
CA ALA A 144 4.52 -0.35 -5.97
C ALA A 144 5.56 0.71 -6.35
N VAL A 145 6.79 0.30 -6.70
CA VAL A 145 7.88 1.24 -7.06
C VAL A 145 7.85 1.63 -8.54
N THR A 146 7.24 0.83 -9.42
CA THR A 146 7.22 1.10 -10.87
C THR A 146 5.85 1.53 -11.38
N LEU A 147 4.84 0.68 -11.23
CA LEU A 147 3.51 0.91 -11.80
C LEU A 147 2.73 1.99 -11.05
N VAL A 148 2.81 2.02 -9.72
CA VAL A 148 2.07 3.00 -8.90
C VAL A 148 2.50 4.44 -9.22
N PRO A 149 3.80 4.82 -9.23
CA PRO A 149 4.19 6.18 -9.60
C PRO A 149 3.86 6.51 -11.05
N LEU A 150 3.92 5.54 -11.97
CA LEU A 150 3.52 5.72 -13.35
C LEU A 150 2.02 6.05 -13.46
N LEU A 151 1.16 5.29 -12.81
CA LEU A 151 -0.28 5.54 -12.78
C LEU A 151 -0.59 6.88 -12.07
N CYS A 152 0.13 7.19 -10.99
CA CYS A 152 0.02 8.50 -10.33
C CYS A 152 0.35 9.63 -11.29
N TYR A 153 1.41 9.52 -12.08
CA TYR A 153 1.77 10.54 -13.05
C TYR A 153 0.62 10.86 -14.02
N PHE A 154 -0.13 9.87 -14.47
CA PHE A 154 -1.28 10.07 -15.35
C PHE A 154 -2.55 10.55 -14.63
N LEU A 155 -2.81 10.06 -13.42
CA LEU A 155 -4.06 10.28 -12.69
C LEU A 155 -4.00 11.43 -11.68
N LEU A 156 -2.81 11.96 -11.36
CA LEU A 156 -2.62 13.01 -10.39
C LEU A 156 -3.05 14.37 -10.96
N ASP A 157 -4.03 15.00 -10.33
CA ASP A 157 -4.45 16.37 -10.62
C ASP A 157 -3.82 17.32 -9.58
N GLU A 158 -2.65 17.86 -9.90
CA GLU A 158 -1.87 18.76 -9.02
C GLU A 158 -2.71 19.91 -8.49
N LYS A 159 -3.53 20.52 -9.37
CA LYS A 159 -4.35 21.69 -9.01
C LYS A 159 -5.34 21.33 -7.90
N LYS A 160 -5.95 20.15 -7.98
CA LYS A 160 -6.87 19.65 -6.93
C LYS A 160 -6.13 19.32 -5.65
N VAL A 161 -4.98 18.63 -5.74
CA VAL A 161 -4.18 18.26 -4.56
C VAL A 161 -3.71 19.49 -3.81
N ARG A 162 -3.14 20.47 -4.53
CA ARG A 162 -2.66 21.73 -3.96
C ARG A 162 -3.80 22.56 -3.34
N LYS A 163 -4.96 22.63 -4.03
CA LYS A 163 -6.15 23.33 -3.51
C LYS A 163 -6.69 22.69 -2.24
N GLU A 164 -6.68 21.35 -2.16
CA GLU A 164 -7.07 20.64 -0.93
C GLU A 164 -6.09 20.86 0.22
N ALA A 165 -4.78 20.86 -0.07
CA ALA A 165 -3.74 21.14 0.91
C ALA A 165 -3.89 22.56 1.48
N LEU A 166 -4.09 23.57 0.63
CA LEU A 166 -4.32 24.94 1.04
C LEU A 166 -5.61 25.09 1.88
N ARG A 167 -6.71 24.45 1.47
CA ARG A 167 -7.96 24.46 2.23
C ARG A 167 -7.81 23.81 3.61
N LYS A 168 -7.05 22.71 3.71
CA LYS A 168 -6.77 22.07 5.00
C LYS A 168 -5.93 22.96 5.90
N ALA A 169 -4.91 23.62 5.33
CA ALA A 169 -4.06 24.57 6.07
C ALA A 169 -4.87 25.77 6.59
N GLN A 170 -5.70 26.38 5.72
CA GLN A 170 -6.59 27.49 6.11
C GLN A 170 -7.56 27.08 7.21
N ARG A 171 -8.22 25.92 7.06
CA ARG A 171 -9.15 25.41 8.07
C ARG A 171 -8.46 25.12 9.41
N LYS A 172 -7.21 24.65 9.36
CA LYS A 172 -6.41 24.44 10.57
C LYS A 172 -6.09 25.78 11.25
N ALA A 173 -5.65 26.77 10.49
CA ALA A 173 -5.38 28.12 11.00
C ALA A 173 -6.64 28.80 11.56
N GLU A 174 -7.80 28.64 10.92
CA GLU A 174 -9.08 29.17 11.43
C GLU A 174 -9.51 28.51 12.76
N LEU A 175 -9.30 27.19 12.89
CA LEU A 175 -9.61 26.46 14.12
C LEU A 175 -8.66 26.87 15.26
N GLU A 176 -7.39 27.07 14.96
CA GLU A 176 -6.39 27.57 15.91
C GLU A 176 -6.73 29.01 16.35
N ALA A 177 -7.14 29.88 15.43
CA ALA A 177 -7.58 31.25 15.72
C ALA A 177 -8.87 31.31 16.57
N GLN A 178 -9.74 30.29 16.46
CA GLN A 178 -10.96 30.17 17.28
C GLN A 178 -10.73 29.50 18.64
N GLY A 179 -9.48 29.17 18.99
CA GLY A 179 -9.15 28.46 20.23
C GLY A 179 -9.71 27.02 20.30
N LYS A 180 -10.22 26.50 19.20
CA LYS A 180 -10.72 25.13 19.09
C LYS A 180 -9.56 24.23 18.66
N VAL A 181 -8.98 23.54 19.62
CA VAL A 181 -7.95 22.54 19.37
C VAL A 181 -8.55 21.42 18.54
N ALA A 182 -8.05 21.20 17.34
CA ALA A 182 -8.47 20.08 16.49
C ALA A 182 -8.30 18.74 17.26
N LEU A 183 -9.21 17.79 17.04
CA LEU A 183 -9.17 16.47 17.72
C LEU A 183 -7.80 15.81 17.62
N GLY A 184 -7.08 15.99 16.50
CA GLY A 184 -5.71 15.50 16.32
C GLY A 184 -4.68 16.15 17.25
N ASP A 185 -4.81 17.45 17.52
CA ASP A 185 -3.91 18.16 18.44
C ASP A 185 -4.18 17.82 19.90
N ARG A 186 -5.43 17.50 20.26
CA ARG A 186 -5.79 16.96 21.58
C ARG A 186 -5.19 15.57 21.80
N LEU A 187 -5.24 14.70 20.78
CA LEU A 187 -4.59 13.39 20.80
C LEU A 187 -3.06 13.54 20.85
N GLY A 188 -2.48 14.46 20.09
CA GLY A 188 -1.04 14.76 20.11
C GLY A 188 -0.55 15.35 21.45
N ALA A 189 -1.38 16.18 22.10
CA ALA A 189 -1.09 16.69 23.43
C ALA A 189 -1.19 15.61 24.50
N TRP A 190 -2.19 14.75 24.41
CA TRP A 190 -2.32 13.58 25.28
C TRP A 190 -1.14 12.61 25.09
N TYR A 191 -0.75 12.31 23.84
CA TYR A 191 0.40 11.48 23.52
C TYR A 191 1.73 12.04 24.05
N ARG A 192 1.96 13.35 23.90
CA ARG A 192 3.14 14.02 24.50
C ARG A 192 3.13 13.97 26.03
N LYS A 193 1.95 14.04 26.65
CA LYS A 193 1.82 13.93 28.10
C LYS A 193 2.12 12.50 28.59
N VAL A 194 1.74 11.50 27.82
CA VAL A 194 2.05 10.09 28.11
C VAL A 194 3.54 9.80 27.92
N LEU A 195 4.15 10.29 26.83
CA LEU A 195 5.61 10.14 26.59
C LEU A 195 6.48 10.92 27.59
N GLY A 196 6.00 12.02 28.14
CA GLY A 196 6.73 12.78 29.18
C GLY A 196 6.70 12.12 30.56
N TYR A 197 5.99 11.00 30.70
CA TYR A 197 5.92 10.20 31.93
C TYR A 197 6.91 9.02 31.94
N PHE A 198 7.55 8.76 30.78
CA PHE A 198 8.63 7.78 30.58
C PHE A 198 9.96 8.50 30.35
#